data_8b148e9ad995f5c2cec0a78964760529
#
_entry.id   8b148e9ad995f5c2cec0a78964760529
#
_cell.length_a   1.000
_cell.length_b   1.000
_cell.length_c   1.000
_cell.angle_alpha   90.00
_cell.angle_beta   90.00
_cell.angle_gamma   90.00
#
_symmetry.space_group_name_H-M   'P 1'
#
loop_
_entity.id
_entity.type
_entity.pdbx_description
1 polymer ?
#
loop_
_entity_poly.entity_id
_entity_poly.type
_entity_poly.pdbx_seq_one_letter_code
_entity_poly.pdbx_strand_id
1 'polypeptide(L)'
;MTTCPSCSTTVDDRERFCEACGATLFPGGDAAATADPTAAAPPDPVEGAAQAPVEAAVCTTCGGAVAADGYCETCGTRAVIPRDHFVEQPAPWVAAVCDRGVRHARNEDAVATAADPEPGSRAVLVVCDGVSSSIDSDVASLAGARAARDVLAASHPRGMGTTSARVGLVAATLAKATDAASAAVLAATAEGSLSPASCTLVAGVLDGALLVVGWVGDSRAYWVPDEGPASVLTVDDSFAADQIAHGVPRDEAENGPHAHAITRWLGLDAPDHTPRTAFLELGAPGWVLVCSDGLWNYCSEAADLGALVRQTAQQSGVEPVALAGALVDWANAQGGRDNITVALARHDPA
;
A
#
# COMPACT_ATOMS: atom_id res chain seq x y z
N MET A 1 1.98 30.92 7.97
CA MET A 1 2.71 29.67 8.26
C MET A 1 2.68 29.47 9.77
N THR A 2 2.20 28.36 10.22
CA THR A 2 2.15 27.97 11.64
C THR A 2 2.97 26.69 11.85
N THR A 3 3.11 26.26 13.10
CA THR A 3 3.88 25.05 13.40
C THR A 3 2.93 23.98 13.87
N CYS A 4 3.03 22.78 13.31
CA CYS A 4 2.22 21.64 13.72
C CYS A 4 2.47 21.32 15.20
N PRO A 5 1.43 21.24 16.03
CA PRO A 5 1.58 20.99 17.47
C PRO A 5 2.07 19.57 17.78
N SER A 6 1.93 18.63 16.85
CA SER A 6 2.29 17.22 17.05
C SER A 6 3.72 16.88 16.63
N CYS A 7 4.23 17.49 15.55
CA CYS A 7 5.57 17.14 15.02
C CYS A 7 6.51 18.35 14.83
N SER A 8 6.05 19.56 15.12
CA SER A 8 6.81 20.81 14.99
C SER A 8 7.19 21.19 13.55
N THR A 9 6.66 20.55 12.54
CA THR A 9 6.87 20.90 11.13
C THR A 9 6.13 22.21 10.82
N THR A 10 6.73 23.07 10.01
CA THR A 10 6.10 24.31 9.54
C THR A 10 5.04 23.94 8.50
N VAL A 11 3.80 24.43 8.68
CA VAL A 11 2.64 24.16 7.82
C VAL A 11 2.00 25.47 7.36
N ASP A 12 1.28 25.45 6.24
CA ASP A 12 0.53 26.61 5.78
C ASP A 12 -0.70 26.83 6.66
N ASP A 13 -1.08 28.11 6.89
CA ASP A 13 -2.23 28.49 7.71
C ASP A 13 -3.58 28.05 7.12
N ARG A 14 -3.58 27.52 5.88
CA ARG A 14 -4.76 27.02 5.17
C ARG A 14 -4.89 25.50 5.22
N GLU A 15 -3.85 24.81 5.64
CA GLU A 15 -3.85 23.36 5.75
C GLU A 15 -4.67 22.91 6.96
N ARG A 16 -5.56 21.96 6.74
CA ARG A 16 -6.41 21.39 7.80
C ARG A 16 -5.71 20.24 8.52
N PHE A 17 -4.72 19.62 7.88
CA PHE A 17 -3.93 18.51 8.40
C PHE A 17 -2.45 18.77 8.14
N CYS A 18 -1.59 18.27 9.01
CA CYS A 18 -0.16 18.34 8.83
C CYS A 18 0.30 17.24 7.84
N GLU A 19 0.87 17.61 6.71
CA GLU A 19 1.38 16.67 5.71
C GLU A 19 2.50 15.76 6.24
N ALA A 20 3.22 16.19 7.28
CA ALA A 20 4.34 15.41 7.83
C ALA A 20 3.92 14.35 8.86
N CYS A 21 2.74 14.50 9.52
CA CYS A 21 2.32 13.59 10.59
C CYS A 21 0.80 13.33 10.64
N GLY A 22 0.02 13.84 9.68
CA GLY A 22 -1.42 13.66 9.61
C GLY A 22 -2.24 14.36 10.71
N ALA A 23 -1.63 15.11 11.63
CA ALA A 23 -2.35 15.74 12.73
C ALA A 23 -3.28 16.85 12.23
N THR A 24 -4.52 16.89 12.75
CA THR A 24 -5.48 17.97 12.49
C THR A 24 -4.96 19.30 13.07
N LEU A 25 -4.84 20.32 12.24
CA LEU A 25 -4.26 21.61 12.61
C LEU A 25 -5.29 22.59 13.19
N PHE A 26 -6.57 22.44 12.80
CA PHE A 26 -7.67 23.26 13.30
C PHE A 26 -8.86 22.36 13.65
N PRO A 27 -9.26 22.25 14.94
CA PRO A 27 -10.54 21.64 15.29
C PRO A 27 -11.68 22.53 14.75
N GLY A 28 -12.54 21.96 13.89
CA GLY A 28 -13.61 22.67 13.23
C GLY A 28 -14.53 23.39 14.24
N GLY A 29 -14.78 24.66 14.00
CA GLY A 29 -15.80 25.40 14.71
C GLY A 29 -17.18 24.89 14.35
N ASP A 30 -18.00 24.64 15.38
CA ASP A 30 -19.39 24.25 15.28
C ASP A 30 -20.20 25.21 14.39
N ALA A 31 -20.64 24.74 13.24
CA ALA A 31 -21.71 25.42 12.49
C ALA A 31 -23.04 24.90 13.03
N ALA A 32 -23.70 25.67 13.85
CA ALA A 32 -25.05 25.42 14.32
C ALA A 32 -26.00 25.33 13.12
N ALA A 33 -26.46 24.13 12.78
CA ALA A 33 -27.54 23.91 11.82
C ALA A 33 -28.87 24.23 12.48
N THR A 34 -29.55 25.27 11.98
CA THR A 34 -30.94 25.57 12.30
C THR A 34 -31.85 24.49 11.68
N ALA A 35 -32.51 23.73 12.52
CA ALA A 35 -33.46 22.71 12.11
C ALA A 35 -34.76 23.34 11.55
N ASP A 36 -35.19 22.90 10.37
CA ASP A 36 -36.50 23.15 9.77
C ASP A 36 -37.55 22.14 10.36
N PRO A 37 -38.66 22.58 10.92
CA PRO A 37 -39.61 21.71 11.68
C PRO A 37 -40.65 20.96 10.82
N THR A 38 -40.45 20.80 9.49
CA THR A 38 -41.46 20.18 8.59
C THR A 38 -41.00 18.92 7.86
N ALA A 39 -39.98 18.21 8.31
CA ALA A 39 -39.66 16.91 7.74
C ALA A 39 -40.39 15.75 8.47
N ALA A 40 -41.13 14.98 7.69
CA ALA A 40 -41.85 13.78 8.15
C ALA A 40 -40.90 12.71 8.70
N ALA A 41 -41.31 12.03 9.78
CA ALA A 41 -40.53 10.96 10.41
C ALA A 41 -40.26 9.80 9.46
N PRO A 42 -39.03 9.21 9.51
CA PRO A 42 -38.74 7.99 8.78
C PRO A 42 -39.45 6.77 9.41
N PRO A 43 -39.76 5.72 8.63
CA PRO A 43 -40.40 4.52 9.14
C PRO A 43 -39.49 3.75 10.12
N ASP A 44 -40.13 3.08 11.08
CA ASP A 44 -39.46 2.29 12.11
C ASP A 44 -38.47 1.25 11.54
N PRO A 45 -37.32 1.01 12.20
CA PRO A 45 -36.37 0.00 11.78
C PRO A 45 -36.95 -1.40 11.97
N VAL A 46 -36.85 -2.21 10.92
CA VAL A 46 -37.20 -3.62 10.91
C VAL A 46 -36.29 -4.36 11.90
N GLU A 47 -36.85 -4.91 12.98
CA GLU A 47 -36.18 -5.84 13.87
C GLU A 47 -35.76 -7.10 13.11
N GLY A 48 -34.49 -7.50 13.24
CA GLY A 48 -34.12 -8.86 12.92
C GLY A 48 -32.79 -9.07 12.19
N ALA A 49 -31.67 -8.78 12.83
CA ALA A 49 -30.46 -9.60 12.72
C ALA A 49 -29.72 -9.48 14.05
N ALA A 50 -29.81 -10.51 14.87
CA ALA A 50 -29.02 -10.63 16.08
C ALA A 50 -27.51 -10.66 15.65
N GLN A 51 -26.81 -9.57 15.89
CA GLN A 51 -25.38 -9.54 15.83
C GLN A 51 -24.84 -10.48 16.90
N ALA A 52 -24.01 -11.44 16.49
CA ALA A 52 -23.27 -12.26 17.43
C ALA A 52 -22.51 -11.35 18.42
N PRO A 53 -22.41 -11.75 19.72
CA PRO A 53 -21.74 -10.94 20.72
C PRO A 53 -20.29 -10.73 20.24
N VAL A 54 -19.91 -9.46 20.01
CA VAL A 54 -18.51 -9.07 19.80
C VAL A 54 -17.84 -9.38 21.13
N GLU A 55 -16.94 -10.38 21.16
CA GLU A 55 -16.10 -10.62 22.31
C GLU A 55 -15.41 -9.30 22.65
N ALA A 56 -15.52 -8.86 23.90
CA ALA A 56 -14.93 -7.62 24.35
C ALA A 56 -13.41 -7.69 24.11
N ALA A 57 -12.92 -6.86 23.21
CA ALA A 57 -11.50 -6.82 22.88
C ALA A 57 -10.70 -6.48 24.15
N VAL A 58 -9.63 -7.21 24.39
CA VAL A 58 -8.75 -7.03 25.54
C VAL A 58 -7.50 -6.29 25.09
N CYS A 59 -7.13 -5.27 25.83
CA CYS A 59 -5.93 -4.48 25.55
C CYS A 59 -4.66 -5.34 25.63
N THR A 60 -3.89 -5.42 24.58
CA THR A 60 -2.64 -6.19 24.51
C THR A 60 -1.53 -5.61 25.39
N THR A 61 -1.64 -4.33 25.79
CA THR A 61 -0.64 -3.65 26.62
C THR A 61 -0.84 -3.89 28.11
N CYS A 62 -2.09 -3.89 28.62
CA CYS A 62 -2.33 -3.98 30.06
C CYS A 62 -3.41 -4.98 30.47
N GLY A 63 -4.05 -5.66 29.52
CA GLY A 63 -5.14 -6.61 29.79
C GLY A 63 -6.49 -5.97 30.16
N GLY A 64 -6.60 -4.64 30.11
CA GLY A 64 -7.85 -3.91 30.39
C GLY A 64 -8.88 -4.02 29.27
N ALA A 65 -10.15 -3.70 29.55
CA ALA A 65 -11.20 -3.68 28.56
C ALA A 65 -10.98 -2.58 27.51
N VAL A 66 -11.33 -2.86 26.25
CA VAL A 66 -11.34 -1.90 25.16
C VAL A 66 -12.75 -1.36 24.98
N ALA A 67 -12.89 -0.04 25.05
CA ALA A 67 -14.18 0.66 24.86
C ALA A 67 -14.61 0.63 23.37
N ALA A 68 -15.85 1.03 23.11
CA ALA A 68 -16.40 1.05 21.75
C ALA A 68 -15.70 2.05 20.82
N ASP A 69 -14.98 3.02 21.35
CA ASP A 69 -14.14 3.98 20.62
C ASP A 69 -12.77 3.40 20.20
N GLY A 70 -12.49 2.14 20.56
CA GLY A 70 -11.25 1.46 20.23
C GLY A 70 -10.09 1.74 21.16
N TYR A 71 -10.29 2.39 22.30
CA TYR A 71 -9.23 2.67 23.28
C TYR A 71 -9.42 1.84 24.56
N CYS A 72 -8.31 1.50 25.20
CA CYS A 72 -8.31 0.81 26.48
C CYS A 72 -8.78 1.74 27.60
N GLU A 73 -9.83 1.35 28.33
CA GLU A 73 -10.37 2.12 29.46
C GLU A 73 -9.39 2.26 30.63
N THR A 74 -8.39 1.36 30.71
CA THR A 74 -7.43 1.34 31.83
C THR A 74 -6.17 2.16 31.53
N CYS A 75 -5.56 2.02 30.36
CA CYS A 75 -4.27 2.65 30.02
C CYS A 75 -4.35 3.67 28.87
N GLY A 76 -5.51 3.85 28.26
CA GLY A 76 -5.71 4.78 27.15
C GLY A 76 -5.04 4.36 25.83
N THR A 77 -4.40 3.18 25.78
CA THR A 77 -3.76 2.70 24.55
C THR A 77 -4.83 2.30 23.54
N ARG A 78 -4.66 2.71 22.28
CA ARG A 78 -5.51 2.26 21.18
C ARG A 78 -5.40 0.73 21.01
N ALA A 79 -6.51 0.07 20.84
CA ALA A 79 -6.53 -1.36 20.56
C ALA A 79 -5.93 -1.64 19.18
N VAL A 80 -5.18 -2.72 19.08
CA VAL A 80 -4.70 -3.23 17.78
C VAL A 80 -5.88 -3.86 17.06
N ILE A 81 -6.14 -3.42 15.85
CA ILE A 81 -7.15 -4.02 14.97
C ILE A 81 -6.47 -4.88 13.91
N PRO A 82 -7.15 -5.91 13.36
CA PRO A 82 -6.54 -6.79 12.34
C PRO A 82 -5.97 -6.03 11.13
N ARG A 83 -6.51 -4.86 10.82
CA ARG A 83 -6.04 -4.01 9.73
C ARG A 83 -4.71 -3.32 10.02
N ASP A 84 -4.34 -3.13 11.30
CA ASP A 84 -3.09 -2.47 11.69
C ASP A 84 -1.85 -3.30 11.34
N HIS A 85 -1.98 -4.63 11.35
CA HIS A 85 -0.92 -5.55 10.93
C HIS A 85 -1.54 -6.85 10.43
N PHE A 86 -1.27 -7.21 9.18
CA PHE A 86 -1.77 -8.46 8.63
C PHE A 86 -0.78 -9.08 7.65
N VAL A 87 -0.94 -10.38 7.44
CA VAL A 87 -0.08 -11.21 6.61
C VAL A 87 -0.93 -11.93 5.57
N GLU A 88 -0.45 -11.99 4.34
CA GLU A 88 -0.95 -12.89 3.30
C GLU A 88 0.13 -13.88 2.90
N GLN A 89 -0.23 -15.16 2.79
CA GLN A 89 0.68 -16.22 2.33
C GLN A 89 -0.11 -17.22 1.47
N PRO A 90 -0.34 -16.89 0.18
CA PRO A 90 -1.12 -17.74 -0.71
C PRO A 90 -0.43 -19.07 -1.05
N ALA A 91 0.91 -19.10 -0.96
CA ALA A 91 1.74 -20.29 -1.15
C ALA A 91 3.03 -20.17 -0.33
N PRO A 92 3.75 -21.27 -0.04
CA PRO A 92 4.97 -21.23 0.77
C PRO A 92 6.08 -20.33 0.21
N TRP A 93 6.08 -20.06 -1.09
CA TRP A 93 7.07 -19.26 -1.79
C TRP A 93 6.66 -17.81 -2.05
N VAL A 94 5.45 -17.41 -1.60
CA VAL A 94 4.91 -16.05 -1.73
C VAL A 94 4.32 -15.61 -0.40
N ALA A 95 4.71 -14.44 0.08
CA ALA A 95 4.09 -13.83 1.25
C ALA A 95 4.10 -12.30 1.17
N ALA A 96 3.24 -11.69 1.94
CA ALA A 96 3.21 -10.26 2.13
C ALA A 96 2.90 -9.91 3.59
N VAL A 97 3.47 -8.80 4.04
CA VAL A 97 3.18 -8.18 5.35
C VAL A 97 2.82 -6.73 5.11
N CYS A 98 1.71 -6.31 5.69
CA CYS A 98 1.22 -4.94 5.66
C CYS A 98 1.06 -4.45 7.10
N ASP A 99 1.71 -3.36 7.45
CA ASP A 99 1.81 -2.83 8.80
C ASP A 99 1.50 -1.33 8.82
N ARG A 100 0.82 -0.90 9.87
CA ARG A 100 0.44 0.49 10.06
C ARG A 100 1.63 1.44 10.28
N GLY A 101 2.80 0.90 10.58
CA GLY A 101 3.91 1.71 11.04
C GLY A 101 3.73 2.19 12.49
N VAL A 102 4.64 3.05 12.92
CA VAL A 102 4.66 3.58 14.30
C VAL A 102 3.88 4.89 14.43
N ARG A 103 3.89 5.73 13.39
CA ARG A 103 3.39 7.11 13.43
C ARG A 103 1.96 7.27 13.00
N HIS A 104 1.48 6.51 12.04
CA HIS A 104 0.13 6.64 11.51
C HIS A 104 -0.95 6.14 12.49
N ALA A 105 -2.11 6.81 12.47
CA ALA A 105 -3.24 6.44 13.30
C ALA A 105 -3.98 5.21 12.75
N ARG A 106 -3.93 4.98 11.42
CA ARG A 106 -4.56 3.85 10.72
C ARG A 106 -3.63 3.32 9.62
N ASN A 107 -3.89 2.11 9.18
CA ASN A 107 -3.19 1.51 8.06
C ASN A 107 -3.98 1.76 6.77
N GLU A 108 -3.49 2.66 5.94
CA GLU A 108 -4.08 3.04 4.66
C GLU A 108 -3.48 2.24 3.49
N ASP A 109 -2.37 1.55 3.72
CA ASP A 109 -1.79 0.60 2.80
C ASP A 109 -2.65 -0.66 2.65
N ALA A 110 -2.55 -1.30 1.50
CA ALA A 110 -3.17 -2.59 1.26
C ALA A 110 -2.27 -3.49 0.42
N VAL A 111 -2.36 -4.77 0.68
CA VAL A 111 -1.76 -5.80 -0.15
C VAL A 111 -2.80 -6.86 -0.50
N ALA A 112 -2.70 -7.42 -1.69
CA ALA A 112 -3.45 -8.59 -2.11
C ALA A 112 -2.57 -9.48 -2.98
N THR A 113 -2.48 -10.75 -2.62
CA THR A 113 -1.59 -11.71 -3.28
C THR A 113 -2.35 -12.94 -3.78
N ALA A 114 -1.81 -13.58 -4.81
CA ALA A 114 -2.22 -14.90 -5.27
C ALA A 114 -1.01 -15.66 -5.79
N ALA A 115 -1.00 -16.97 -5.64
CA ALA A 115 0.05 -17.82 -6.19
C ALA A 115 -0.45 -19.23 -6.48
N ASP A 116 0.12 -19.86 -7.50
CA ASP A 116 -0.02 -21.29 -7.70
C ASP A 116 0.80 -22.03 -6.63
N PRO A 117 0.40 -23.25 -6.22
CA PRO A 117 1.12 -24.02 -5.19
C PRO A 117 2.56 -24.35 -5.56
N GLU A 118 2.84 -24.57 -6.85
CA GLU A 118 4.16 -24.94 -7.36
C GLU A 118 5.09 -23.74 -7.33
N PRO A 119 6.25 -23.80 -6.62
CA PRO A 119 7.19 -22.69 -6.53
C PRO A 119 7.65 -22.22 -7.92
N GLY A 120 7.70 -20.91 -8.11
CA GLY A 120 8.14 -20.28 -9.35
C GLY A 120 7.19 -20.42 -10.55
N SER A 121 6.03 -21.08 -10.41
CA SER A 121 5.07 -21.25 -11.51
C SER A 121 4.36 -19.94 -11.82
N ARG A 122 3.60 -19.39 -10.88
CA ARG A 122 2.89 -18.11 -11.04
C ARG A 122 2.60 -17.45 -9.71
N ALA A 123 2.88 -16.16 -9.63
CA ALA A 123 2.48 -15.30 -8.52
C ALA A 123 1.94 -13.96 -9.00
N VAL A 124 1.04 -13.39 -8.20
CA VAL A 124 0.51 -12.03 -8.34
C VAL A 124 0.73 -11.32 -7.01
N LEU A 125 1.42 -10.21 -7.05
CA LEU A 125 1.69 -9.33 -5.91
C LEU A 125 1.08 -7.97 -6.23
N VAL A 126 0.15 -7.49 -5.44
CA VAL A 126 -0.46 -6.15 -5.61
C VAL A 126 -0.31 -5.38 -4.31
N VAL A 127 0.23 -4.17 -4.39
CA VAL A 127 0.29 -3.20 -3.29
C VAL A 127 -0.42 -1.93 -3.72
N CYS A 128 -1.24 -1.38 -2.84
CA CYS A 128 -1.88 -0.08 -2.96
C CYS A 128 -1.58 0.72 -1.69
N ASP A 129 -1.06 1.92 -1.84
CA ASP A 129 -0.79 2.86 -0.78
C ASP A 129 -1.88 3.94 -0.80
N GLY A 130 -2.61 4.06 0.29
CA GLY A 130 -3.76 4.98 0.41
C GLY A 130 -3.31 6.39 0.74
N VAL A 131 -3.74 7.37 -0.03
CA VAL A 131 -3.37 8.78 0.19
C VAL A 131 -3.97 9.29 1.50
N SER A 132 -3.14 9.62 2.48
CA SER A 132 -3.54 9.94 3.87
C SER A 132 -4.41 11.20 4.00
N SER A 133 -4.37 12.12 3.02
CA SER A 133 -5.27 13.28 2.99
C SER A 133 -6.69 12.95 2.53
N SER A 134 -6.94 11.73 2.06
CA SER A 134 -8.24 11.25 1.58
C SER A 134 -9.06 10.62 2.72
N ILE A 135 -10.38 10.71 2.60
CA ILE A 135 -11.32 10.01 3.50
C ILE A 135 -11.47 8.57 3.00
N ASP A 136 -11.49 7.60 3.93
CA ASP A 136 -11.68 6.17 3.64
C ASP A 136 -10.63 5.55 2.70
N SER A 137 -9.42 6.12 2.65
CA SER A 137 -8.29 5.61 1.85
C SER A 137 -7.91 4.17 2.23
N ASP A 138 -8.05 3.78 3.49
CA ASP A 138 -7.80 2.43 3.99
C ASP A 138 -8.81 1.39 3.42
N VAL A 139 -10.07 1.77 3.27
CA VAL A 139 -11.12 0.92 2.66
C VAL A 139 -10.89 0.83 1.14
N ALA A 140 -10.60 1.97 0.52
CA ALA A 140 -10.43 2.09 -0.92
C ALA A 140 -9.17 1.36 -1.42
N SER A 141 -8.02 1.51 -0.76
CA SER A 141 -6.79 0.81 -1.10
C SER A 141 -6.97 -0.71 -1.05
N LEU A 142 -7.65 -1.21 -0.01
CA LEU A 142 -7.93 -2.64 0.13
C LEU A 142 -8.88 -3.15 -0.97
N ALA A 143 -9.93 -2.38 -1.29
CA ALA A 143 -10.85 -2.73 -2.36
C ALA A 143 -10.11 -2.75 -3.72
N GLY A 144 -9.29 -1.75 -3.99
CA GLY A 144 -8.46 -1.65 -5.20
C GLY A 144 -7.48 -2.80 -5.34
N ALA A 145 -6.70 -3.08 -4.29
CA ALA A 145 -5.72 -4.17 -4.29
C ALA A 145 -6.37 -5.53 -4.57
N ARG A 146 -7.51 -5.82 -3.93
CA ARG A 146 -8.26 -7.07 -4.14
C ARG A 146 -8.83 -7.17 -5.54
N ALA A 147 -9.44 -6.09 -6.06
CA ALA A 147 -10.00 -6.08 -7.41
C ALA A 147 -8.92 -6.31 -8.47
N ALA A 148 -7.76 -5.67 -8.34
CA ALA A 148 -6.63 -5.90 -9.23
C ALA A 148 -6.11 -7.34 -9.15
N ARG A 149 -5.89 -7.87 -7.93
CA ARG A 149 -5.47 -9.25 -7.71
C ARG A 149 -6.43 -10.24 -8.36
N ASP A 150 -7.74 -10.07 -8.21
CA ASP A 150 -8.75 -10.99 -8.74
C ASP A 150 -8.73 -11.05 -10.26
N VAL A 151 -8.59 -9.91 -10.95
CA VAL A 151 -8.41 -9.86 -12.41
C VAL A 151 -7.12 -10.55 -12.85
N LEU A 152 -6.01 -10.29 -12.16
CA LEU A 152 -4.71 -10.86 -12.48
C LEU A 152 -4.66 -12.37 -12.19
N ALA A 153 -5.27 -12.82 -11.09
CA ALA A 153 -5.31 -14.22 -10.71
C ALA A 153 -6.21 -15.05 -11.64
N ALA A 154 -7.34 -14.50 -12.09
CA ALA A 154 -8.25 -15.18 -13.02
C ALA A 154 -7.66 -15.34 -14.43
N SER A 155 -6.71 -14.48 -14.80
CA SER A 155 -6.09 -14.51 -16.14
C SER A 155 -4.88 -15.44 -16.14
N HIS A 156 -5.02 -16.58 -16.85
CA HIS A 156 -3.92 -17.54 -17.02
C HIS A 156 -3.45 -17.52 -18.47
N PRO A 157 -2.53 -16.63 -18.84
CA PRO A 157 -1.99 -16.60 -20.18
C PRO A 157 -1.02 -17.77 -20.39
N ARG A 158 -1.56 -19.00 -20.41
CA ARG A 158 -0.81 -20.19 -20.79
C ARG A 158 -0.73 -20.22 -22.30
N GLY A 159 0.33 -19.64 -22.85
CA GLY A 159 0.52 -19.63 -24.30
C GLY A 159 1.93 -20.05 -24.68
N MET A 160 2.04 -20.93 -25.67
CA MET A 160 3.27 -21.15 -26.42
C MET A 160 3.50 -19.95 -27.35
N GLY A 161 3.77 -18.80 -26.76
CA GLY A 161 4.05 -17.56 -27.50
C GLY A 161 5.49 -17.12 -27.29
N THR A 162 5.90 -16.15 -28.09
CA THR A 162 7.17 -15.45 -27.85
C THR A 162 7.06 -14.66 -26.55
N THR A 163 8.19 -14.36 -25.88
CA THR A 163 8.24 -13.49 -24.70
C THR A 163 7.47 -12.19 -24.94
N SER A 164 7.65 -11.57 -26.11
CA SER A 164 6.94 -10.33 -26.46
C SER A 164 5.41 -10.49 -26.46
N ALA A 165 4.88 -11.63 -26.96
CA ALA A 165 3.44 -11.89 -26.95
C ALA A 165 2.91 -12.12 -25.52
N ARG A 166 3.67 -12.80 -24.67
CA ARG A 166 3.35 -13.01 -23.24
C ARG A 166 3.35 -11.68 -22.50
N VAL A 167 4.39 -10.85 -22.68
CA VAL A 167 4.48 -9.51 -22.10
C VAL A 167 3.28 -8.66 -22.51
N GLY A 168 2.94 -8.60 -23.81
CA GLY A 168 1.79 -7.84 -24.30
C GLY A 168 0.46 -8.29 -23.68
N LEU A 169 0.27 -9.61 -23.50
CA LEU A 169 -0.94 -10.15 -22.88
C LEU A 169 -1.03 -9.80 -21.39
N VAL A 170 0.07 -9.95 -20.65
CA VAL A 170 0.10 -9.58 -19.22
C VAL A 170 -0.06 -8.06 -19.06
N ALA A 171 0.58 -7.24 -19.89
CA ALA A 171 0.41 -5.78 -19.87
C ALA A 171 -1.05 -5.37 -20.13
N ALA A 172 -1.73 -6.01 -21.09
CA ALA A 172 -3.16 -5.77 -21.33
C ALA A 172 -4.03 -6.21 -20.14
N THR A 173 -3.62 -7.27 -19.43
CA THR A 173 -4.32 -7.71 -18.21
C THR A 173 -4.07 -6.76 -17.05
N LEU A 174 -2.86 -6.23 -16.91
CA LEU A 174 -2.52 -5.19 -15.93
C LEU A 174 -3.37 -3.93 -16.15
N ALA A 175 -3.57 -3.48 -17.40
CA ALA A 175 -4.46 -2.37 -17.68
C ALA A 175 -5.91 -2.65 -17.19
N LYS A 176 -6.46 -3.83 -17.49
CA LYS A 176 -7.79 -4.21 -16.98
C LYS A 176 -7.85 -4.33 -15.46
N ALA A 177 -6.77 -4.80 -14.83
CA ALA A 177 -6.67 -4.88 -13.38
C ALA A 177 -6.66 -3.49 -12.73
N THR A 178 -5.94 -2.55 -13.35
CA THR A 178 -5.93 -1.15 -12.91
C THR A 178 -7.29 -0.48 -13.08
N ASP A 179 -8.01 -0.74 -14.19
CA ASP A 179 -9.38 -0.26 -14.38
C ASP A 179 -10.33 -0.82 -13.30
N ALA A 180 -10.20 -2.12 -12.99
CA ALA A 180 -11.01 -2.75 -11.94
C ALA A 180 -10.67 -2.18 -10.55
N ALA A 181 -9.39 -1.95 -10.26
CA ALA A 181 -8.96 -1.31 -9.01
C ALA A 181 -9.51 0.12 -8.90
N SER A 182 -9.39 0.93 -9.97
CA SER A 182 -9.94 2.28 -10.00
C SER A 182 -11.46 2.28 -9.76
N ALA A 183 -12.19 1.38 -10.40
CA ALA A 183 -13.63 1.24 -10.18
C ALA A 183 -13.96 0.86 -8.72
N ALA A 184 -13.16 -0.01 -8.09
CA ALA A 184 -13.35 -0.40 -6.69
C ALA A 184 -13.05 0.75 -5.72
N VAL A 185 -12.01 1.55 -5.98
CA VAL A 185 -11.70 2.78 -5.23
C VAL A 185 -12.84 3.78 -5.32
N LEU A 186 -13.39 4.01 -6.52
CA LEU A 186 -14.53 4.89 -6.73
C LEU A 186 -15.79 4.39 -5.98
N ALA A 187 -16.05 3.09 -6.01
CA ALA A 187 -17.18 2.49 -5.29
C ALA A 187 -17.05 2.57 -3.77
N ALA A 188 -15.84 2.64 -3.23
CA ALA A 188 -15.55 2.83 -1.81
C ALA A 188 -15.61 4.30 -1.37
N THR A 189 -15.63 5.24 -2.31
CA THR A 189 -15.69 6.68 -2.04
C THR A 189 -17.12 7.10 -1.76
N ALA A 190 -17.36 7.79 -0.64
CA ALA A 190 -18.67 8.33 -0.31
C ALA A 190 -19.13 9.37 -1.34
N GLU A 191 -20.42 9.32 -1.72
CA GLU A 191 -21.01 10.28 -2.67
C GLU A 191 -20.92 11.71 -2.12
N GLY A 192 -20.41 12.64 -2.94
CA GLY A 192 -20.23 14.03 -2.55
C GLY A 192 -19.07 14.29 -1.60
N SER A 193 -18.15 13.34 -1.42
CA SER A 193 -16.93 13.55 -0.63
C SER A 193 -16.11 14.72 -1.13
N LEU A 194 -15.70 15.62 -0.24
CA LEU A 194 -14.82 16.75 -0.54
C LEU A 194 -13.35 16.34 -0.62
N SER A 195 -13.03 15.14 -0.15
CA SER A 195 -11.69 14.52 -0.19
C SER A 195 -11.89 13.05 -0.57
N PRO A 196 -12.13 12.77 -1.87
CA PRO A 196 -12.41 11.42 -2.33
C PRO A 196 -11.24 10.49 -2.06
N ALA A 197 -11.55 9.23 -1.77
CA ALA A 197 -10.54 8.22 -1.54
C ALA A 197 -9.64 8.04 -2.77
N SER A 198 -8.36 7.89 -2.52
CA SER A 198 -7.35 7.69 -3.56
C SER A 198 -6.20 6.82 -3.05
N CYS A 199 -5.54 6.12 -3.97
CA CYS A 199 -4.38 5.30 -3.64
C CYS A 199 -3.46 5.13 -4.85
N THR A 200 -2.24 4.69 -4.59
CA THR A 200 -1.33 4.17 -5.63
C THR A 200 -1.73 2.75 -6.03
N LEU A 201 -1.09 2.22 -7.04
CA LEU A 201 -1.13 0.79 -7.38
C LEU A 201 0.21 0.37 -7.95
N VAL A 202 0.77 -0.72 -7.45
CA VAL A 202 1.84 -1.46 -8.11
C VAL A 202 1.50 -2.94 -8.11
N ALA A 203 1.65 -3.59 -9.24
CA ALA A 203 1.36 -5.01 -9.39
C ALA A 203 2.49 -5.73 -10.14
N GLY A 204 2.99 -6.82 -9.55
CA GLY A 204 3.93 -7.75 -10.17
C GLY A 204 3.26 -9.07 -10.52
N VAL A 205 3.41 -9.51 -11.76
CA VAL A 205 2.97 -10.83 -12.22
C VAL A 205 4.21 -11.64 -12.62
N LEU A 206 4.52 -12.64 -11.82
CA LEU A 206 5.55 -13.64 -12.13
C LEU A 206 4.87 -14.84 -12.81
N ASP A 207 5.39 -15.28 -13.95
CA ASP A 207 4.91 -16.43 -14.71
C ASP A 207 6.13 -17.21 -15.24
N GLY A 208 6.57 -18.21 -14.47
CA GLY A 208 7.85 -18.88 -14.66
C GLY A 208 9.01 -17.89 -14.47
N ALA A 209 9.86 -17.74 -15.48
CA ALA A 209 10.96 -16.78 -15.46
C ALA A 209 10.58 -15.37 -15.96
N LEU A 210 9.33 -15.14 -16.34
CA LEU A 210 8.88 -13.83 -16.82
C LEU A 210 8.22 -13.04 -15.69
N LEU A 211 8.82 -11.89 -15.34
CA LEU A 211 8.21 -10.90 -14.47
C LEU A 211 7.71 -9.73 -15.30
N VAL A 212 6.42 -9.38 -15.15
CA VAL A 212 5.84 -8.16 -15.73
C VAL A 212 5.25 -7.34 -14.60
N VAL A 213 5.55 -6.06 -14.59
CA VAL A 213 5.13 -5.09 -13.57
C VAL A 213 4.26 -4.02 -14.20
N GLY A 214 3.21 -3.59 -13.50
CA GLY A 214 2.41 -2.42 -13.84
C GLY A 214 2.24 -1.53 -12.63
N TRP A 215 2.25 -0.19 -12.81
CA TRP A 215 2.10 0.74 -11.67
C TRP A 215 1.46 2.06 -12.05
N VAL A 216 0.87 2.70 -11.04
CA VAL A 216 0.39 4.08 -10.99
C VAL A 216 0.74 4.63 -9.60
N GLY A 217 1.53 5.69 -9.51
CA GLY A 217 2.03 6.26 -8.26
C GLY A 217 3.50 5.93 -8.01
N ASP A 218 3.91 5.91 -6.76
CA ASP A 218 5.30 5.81 -6.30
C ASP A 218 5.61 4.55 -5.48
N SER A 219 4.66 3.65 -5.32
CA SER A 219 4.94 2.29 -4.84
C SER A 219 5.81 1.57 -5.87
N ARG A 220 6.76 0.76 -5.41
CA ARG A 220 7.84 0.24 -6.27
C ARG A 220 7.86 -1.28 -6.37
N ALA A 221 8.40 -1.77 -7.49
CA ALA A 221 8.73 -3.17 -7.70
C ALA A 221 10.22 -3.35 -8.01
N TYR A 222 10.80 -4.38 -7.44
CA TYR A 222 12.22 -4.69 -7.55
C TYR A 222 12.47 -6.14 -7.94
N TRP A 223 13.58 -6.36 -8.64
CA TRP A 223 14.22 -7.65 -8.74
C TRP A 223 15.50 -7.65 -7.91
N VAL A 224 15.60 -8.57 -6.97
CA VAL A 224 16.76 -8.73 -6.08
C VAL A 224 17.32 -10.13 -6.28
N PRO A 225 18.29 -10.32 -7.18
CA PRO A 225 18.97 -11.61 -7.33
C PRO A 225 19.80 -11.92 -6.07
N ASP A 226 19.99 -13.22 -5.79
CA ASP A 226 20.83 -13.65 -4.67
C ASP A 226 22.26 -13.13 -4.81
N GLU A 227 22.74 -13.08 -6.05
CA GLU A 227 24.04 -12.54 -6.41
C GLU A 227 23.90 -11.48 -7.52
N GLY A 228 24.71 -10.43 -7.43
CA GLY A 228 24.71 -9.34 -8.41
C GLY A 228 23.85 -8.14 -8.01
N PRO A 229 23.66 -7.19 -8.94
CA PRO A 229 22.94 -5.95 -8.64
C PRO A 229 21.43 -6.16 -8.58
N ALA A 230 20.80 -5.56 -7.59
CA ALA A 230 19.35 -5.39 -7.58
C ALA A 230 18.93 -4.30 -8.56
N SER A 231 17.70 -4.37 -9.06
CA SER A 231 17.13 -3.38 -9.96
C SER A 231 15.71 -3.00 -9.53
N VAL A 232 15.42 -1.70 -9.60
CA VAL A 232 14.04 -1.18 -9.54
C VAL A 232 13.44 -1.26 -10.94
N LEU A 233 12.20 -1.76 -11.03
CA LEU A 233 11.51 -1.95 -12.32
C LEU A 233 10.49 -0.83 -12.60
N THR A 234 10.16 -0.05 -11.58
CA THR A 234 9.23 1.08 -11.66
C THR A 234 9.97 2.40 -11.74
N VAL A 235 9.29 3.42 -12.21
CA VAL A 235 9.69 4.83 -12.13
C VAL A 235 8.55 5.57 -11.49
N ASP A 236 8.79 6.20 -10.35
CA ASP A 236 7.75 6.85 -9.56
C ASP A 236 7.01 7.91 -10.35
N ASP A 237 5.70 7.96 -10.17
CA ASP A 237 4.85 9.08 -10.58
C ASP A 237 4.83 10.10 -9.43
N SER A 238 5.95 10.77 -9.18
CA SER A 238 6.12 11.75 -8.10
C SER A 238 6.86 13.01 -8.55
N PHE A 239 6.69 14.09 -7.79
CA PHE A 239 7.40 15.34 -8.04
C PHE A 239 8.92 15.15 -7.97
N ALA A 240 9.42 14.36 -7.01
CA ALA A 240 10.84 14.05 -6.91
C ALA A 240 11.36 13.34 -8.16
N ALA A 241 10.62 12.35 -8.69
CA ALA A 241 11.02 11.65 -9.92
C ALA A 241 11.07 12.59 -11.12
N ASP A 242 10.13 13.53 -11.23
CA ASP A 242 10.15 14.55 -12.28
C ASP A 242 11.36 15.48 -12.16
N GLN A 243 11.72 15.89 -10.94
CA GLN A 243 12.93 16.69 -10.68
C GLN A 243 14.21 15.94 -11.07
N ILE A 244 14.31 14.66 -10.71
CA ILE A 244 15.45 13.80 -11.09
C ILE A 244 15.56 13.67 -12.61
N ALA A 245 14.43 13.48 -13.30
CA ALA A 245 14.41 13.41 -14.77
C ALA A 245 14.86 14.72 -15.44
N HIS A 246 14.70 15.87 -14.76
CA HIS A 246 15.19 17.17 -15.19
C HIS A 246 16.62 17.49 -14.72
N GLY A 247 17.31 16.52 -14.09
CA GLY A 247 18.72 16.62 -13.73
C GLY A 247 19.00 17.13 -12.32
N VAL A 248 17.98 17.25 -11.47
CA VAL A 248 18.19 17.53 -10.04
C VAL A 248 18.80 16.27 -9.39
N PRO A 249 19.85 16.41 -8.57
CA PRO A 249 20.40 15.27 -7.84
C PRO A 249 19.32 14.56 -7.01
N ARG A 250 19.33 13.21 -6.99
CA ARG A 250 18.34 12.40 -6.29
C ARG A 250 18.17 12.81 -4.83
N ASP A 251 19.29 12.95 -4.11
CA ASP A 251 19.29 13.36 -2.70
C ASP A 251 18.58 14.71 -2.47
N GLU A 252 18.79 15.68 -3.36
CA GLU A 252 18.12 16.97 -3.31
C GLU A 252 16.63 16.86 -3.63
N ALA A 253 16.25 16.08 -4.64
CA ALA A 253 14.88 15.91 -5.08
C ALA A 253 14.04 15.15 -4.04
N GLU A 254 14.56 14.05 -3.48
CA GLU A 254 13.85 13.20 -2.51
C GLU A 254 13.77 13.82 -1.10
N ASN A 255 14.62 14.81 -0.76
CA ASN A 255 14.53 15.56 0.50
C ASN A 255 13.95 16.98 0.32
N GLY A 256 13.52 17.32 -0.88
CA GLY A 256 12.94 18.62 -1.19
C GLY A 256 11.51 18.80 -0.69
N PRO A 257 10.99 20.03 -0.66
CA PRO A 257 9.58 20.27 -0.43
C PRO A 257 8.77 19.61 -1.55
N HIS A 258 7.68 18.93 -1.20
CA HIS A 258 6.80 18.16 -2.10
C HIS A 258 7.44 16.91 -2.73
N ALA A 259 8.56 16.40 -2.19
CA ALA A 259 9.23 15.21 -2.71
C ALA A 259 8.27 14.01 -2.84
N HIS A 260 7.39 13.83 -1.84
CA HIS A 260 6.40 12.76 -1.76
C HIS A 260 5.05 13.08 -2.44
N ALA A 261 4.94 14.24 -3.13
CA ALA A 261 3.72 14.54 -3.87
C ALA A 261 3.64 13.65 -5.12
N ILE A 262 2.69 12.73 -5.12
CA ILE A 262 2.42 11.88 -6.28
C ILE A 262 1.72 12.69 -7.38
N THR A 263 2.00 12.34 -8.63
CA THR A 263 1.45 13.01 -9.82
C THR A 263 0.40 12.17 -10.54
N ARG A 264 0.28 10.88 -10.18
CA ARG A 264 -0.72 9.94 -10.70
C ARG A 264 -1.16 8.98 -9.58
N TRP A 265 -2.45 8.68 -9.54
CA TRP A 265 -3.08 7.81 -8.54
C TRP A 265 -4.36 7.17 -9.10
N LEU A 266 -5.00 6.30 -8.32
CA LEU A 266 -6.37 5.81 -8.53
C LEU A 266 -7.31 6.62 -7.64
N GLY A 267 -8.40 7.12 -8.20
CA GLY A 267 -9.38 7.93 -7.46
C GLY A 267 -10.28 8.74 -8.38
N LEU A 268 -11.27 9.42 -7.80
CA LEU A 268 -12.28 10.20 -8.56
C LEU A 268 -11.65 11.37 -9.33
N ASP A 269 -10.65 11.99 -8.77
CA ASP A 269 -9.93 13.16 -9.30
C ASP A 269 -8.62 12.78 -9.99
N ALA A 270 -8.38 11.49 -10.22
CA ALA A 270 -7.18 11.02 -10.90
C ALA A 270 -7.05 11.59 -12.32
N PRO A 271 -5.91 12.21 -12.67
CA PRO A 271 -5.71 12.78 -14.01
C PRO A 271 -5.60 11.70 -15.08
N ASP A 272 -4.96 10.57 -14.73
CA ASP A 272 -4.80 9.39 -15.59
C ASP A 272 -4.38 8.19 -14.70
N HIS A 273 -5.09 7.09 -14.82
CA HIS A 273 -4.80 5.84 -14.12
C HIS A 273 -4.30 4.72 -15.05
N THR A 274 -3.93 5.04 -16.30
CA THR A 274 -3.33 4.06 -17.21
C THR A 274 -1.99 3.57 -16.64
N PRO A 275 -1.80 2.25 -16.37
CA PRO A 275 -0.57 1.80 -15.75
C PRO A 275 0.62 1.93 -16.72
N ARG A 276 1.76 2.37 -16.21
CA ARG A 276 3.04 2.12 -16.88
C ARG A 276 3.38 0.65 -16.70
N THR A 277 4.18 0.09 -17.60
CA THR A 277 4.57 -1.32 -17.52
C THR A 277 6.05 -1.51 -17.83
N ALA A 278 6.65 -2.47 -17.13
CA ALA A 278 8.00 -2.97 -17.41
C ALA A 278 8.01 -4.49 -17.33
N PHE A 279 9.04 -5.12 -17.88
CA PHE A 279 9.22 -6.56 -17.75
C PHE A 279 10.70 -6.92 -17.62
N LEU A 280 10.94 -8.11 -17.06
CA LEU A 280 12.26 -8.70 -16.92
C LEU A 280 12.15 -10.23 -17.08
N GLU A 281 13.07 -10.83 -17.84
CA GLU A 281 13.29 -12.27 -17.83
C GLU A 281 14.32 -12.60 -16.74
N LEU A 282 13.90 -13.41 -15.76
CA LEU A 282 14.71 -13.76 -14.59
C LEU A 282 15.63 -14.93 -14.97
N GLY A 283 16.93 -14.71 -14.90
CA GLY A 283 17.95 -15.71 -15.25
C GLY A 283 18.70 -16.30 -14.04
N ALA A 284 18.34 -15.90 -12.84
CA ALA A 284 19.03 -16.29 -11.61
C ALA A 284 18.03 -16.50 -10.46
N PRO A 285 18.39 -17.22 -9.38
CA PRO A 285 17.58 -17.23 -8.17
C PRO A 285 17.58 -15.87 -7.49
N GLY A 286 16.45 -15.53 -6.85
CA GLY A 286 16.30 -14.24 -6.19
C GLY A 286 14.87 -13.96 -5.75
N TRP A 287 14.61 -12.69 -5.43
CA TRP A 287 13.36 -12.20 -4.90
C TRP A 287 12.72 -11.17 -5.84
N VAL A 288 11.46 -11.38 -6.17
CA VAL A 288 10.57 -10.30 -6.62
C VAL A 288 10.05 -9.62 -5.36
N LEU A 289 10.27 -8.31 -5.25
CA LEU A 289 9.80 -7.50 -4.13
C LEU A 289 8.91 -6.38 -4.66
N VAL A 290 7.74 -6.21 -4.03
CA VAL A 290 6.81 -5.12 -4.30
C VAL A 290 6.49 -4.46 -2.97
N CYS A 291 6.58 -3.12 -2.89
CA CYS A 291 6.41 -2.41 -1.62
C CYS A 291 5.83 -1.00 -1.80
N SER A 292 5.22 -0.48 -0.73
CA SER A 292 4.90 0.94 -0.57
C SER A 292 6.14 1.77 -0.22
N ASP A 293 5.97 3.07 -0.17
CA ASP A 293 7.03 4.02 0.14
C ASP A 293 7.53 3.93 1.58
N GLY A 294 6.73 3.43 2.51
CA GLY A 294 7.12 3.21 3.90
C GLY A 294 8.32 2.28 4.10
N LEU A 295 8.65 1.44 3.08
CA LEU A 295 9.92 0.71 3.07
C LEU A 295 11.00 1.49 2.34
N TRP A 296 10.78 1.87 1.07
CA TRP A 296 11.84 2.37 0.20
C TRP A 296 12.27 3.80 0.56
N ASN A 297 11.47 4.59 1.24
CA ASN A 297 11.85 5.92 1.75
C ASN A 297 13.08 5.89 2.68
N TYR A 298 13.33 4.74 3.33
CA TYR A 298 14.54 4.55 4.13
C TYR A 298 15.71 3.96 3.34
N CYS A 299 15.47 3.51 2.09
CA CYS A 299 16.44 2.77 1.29
C CYS A 299 16.14 2.94 -0.21
N SER A 300 16.17 4.20 -0.71
CA SER A 300 15.68 4.57 -2.03
C SER A 300 16.46 3.96 -3.19
N GLU A 301 17.78 3.81 -3.05
CA GLU A 301 18.62 3.21 -4.08
C GLU A 301 18.43 1.70 -4.17
N ALA A 302 18.25 1.17 -5.38
CA ALA A 302 18.03 -0.27 -5.60
C ALA A 302 19.19 -1.13 -5.08
N ALA A 303 20.41 -0.63 -5.13
CA ALA A 303 21.59 -1.32 -4.61
C ALA A 303 21.51 -1.51 -3.08
N ASP A 304 21.10 -0.47 -2.37
CA ASP A 304 21.00 -0.46 -0.92
C ASP A 304 19.83 -1.33 -0.45
N LEU A 305 18.67 -1.21 -1.11
CA LEU A 305 17.53 -2.09 -0.84
C LEU A 305 17.87 -3.55 -1.10
N GLY A 306 18.57 -3.86 -2.19
CA GLY A 306 19.02 -5.21 -2.49
C GLY A 306 20.00 -5.75 -1.46
N ALA A 307 20.91 -4.92 -0.94
CA ALA A 307 21.79 -5.28 0.16
C ALA A 307 21.01 -5.56 1.46
N LEU A 308 20.04 -4.71 1.78
CA LEU A 308 19.14 -4.88 2.92
C LEU A 308 18.39 -6.21 2.83
N VAL A 309 17.74 -6.52 1.70
CA VAL A 309 16.98 -7.76 1.49
C VAL A 309 17.88 -8.98 1.70
N ARG A 310 19.06 -9.01 1.08
CA ARG A 310 20.01 -10.13 1.21
C ARG A 310 20.51 -10.28 2.65
N GLN A 311 20.87 -9.19 3.32
CA GLN A 311 21.31 -9.21 4.72
C GLN A 311 20.17 -9.70 5.63
N THR A 312 18.96 -9.24 5.43
CA THR A 312 17.79 -9.66 6.22
C THR A 312 17.49 -11.13 5.99
N ALA A 313 17.54 -11.62 4.74
CA ALA A 313 17.35 -13.04 4.44
C ALA A 313 18.40 -13.95 5.10
N GLN A 314 19.64 -13.49 5.24
CA GLN A 314 20.68 -14.21 5.99
C GLN A 314 20.39 -14.30 7.48
N GLN A 315 19.70 -13.34 8.05
CA GLN A 315 19.40 -13.24 9.49
C GLN A 315 18.07 -13.91 9.86
N SER A 316 17.01 -13.66 9.08
CA SER A 316 15.65 -14.16 9.36
C SER A 316 15.30 -15.48 8.65
N GLY A 317 16.16 -15.93 7.73
CA GLY A 317 15.89 -17.08 6.87
C GLY A 317 15.26 -16.69 5.54
N VAL A 318 15.12 -17.68 4.67
CA VAL A 318 14.59 -17.52 3.28
C VAL A 318 13.10 -17.80 3.17
N GLU A 319 12.38 -17.96 4.27
CA GLU A 319 10.93 -18.08 4.25
C GLU A 319 10.33 -16.70 3.93
N PRO A 320 9.48 -16.56 2.88
CA PRO A 320 9.00 -15.26 2.44
C PRO A 320 8.31 -14.44 3.53
N VAL A 321 7.52 -15.09 4.39
CA VAL A 321 6.82 -14.41 5.48
C VAL A 321 7.77 -13.88 6.54
N ALA A 322 8.82 -14.64 6.90
CA ALA A 322 9.82 -14.20 7.85
C ALA A 322 10.64 -13.04 7.30
N LEU A 323 11.02 -13.10 6.02
CA LEU A 323 11.76 -12.04 5.36
C LEU A 323 10.91 -10.76 5.23
N ALA A 324 9.65 -10.86 4.80
CA ALA A 324 8.75 -9.71 4.69
C ALA A 324 8.53 -9.05 6.06
N GLY A 325 8.26 -9.85 7.10
CA GLY A 325 8.13 -9.35 8.47
C GLY A 325 9.37 -8.64 8.97
N ALA A 326 10.55 -9.22 8.76
CA ALA A 326 11.82 -8.62 9.18
C ALA A 326 12.16 -7.32 8.44
N LEU A 327 11.76 -7.18 7.17
CA LEU A 327 11.89 -5.92 6.42
C LEU A 327 10.94 -4.84 6.96
N VAL A 328 9.71 -5.19 7.31
CA VAL A 328 8.75 -4.32 7.97
C VAL A 328 9.27 -3.89 9.35
N ASP A 329 9.76 -4.82 10.15
CA ASP A 329 10.36 -4.52 11.46
C ASP A 329 11.58 -3.60 11.33
N TRP A 330 12.41 -3.81 10.31
CA TRP A 330 13.52 -2.93 10.02
C TRP A 330 13.06 -1.50 9.72
N ALA A 331 12.05 -1.32 8.85
CA ALA A 331 11.52 0.01 8.52
C ALA A 331 10.87 0.69 9.74
N ASN A 332 10.16 -0.08 10.58
CA ASN A 332 9.63 0.40 11.86
C ASN A 332 10.75 0.86 12.80
N ALA A 333 11.89 0.16 12.84
CA ALA A 333 13.06 0.54 13.62
C ALA A 333 13.75 1.80 13.09
N GLN A 334 13.63 2.13 11.78
CA GLN A 334 14.07 3.42 11.23
C GLN A 334 13.15 4.58 11.63
N GLY A 335 12.00 4.30 12.20
CA GLY A 335 11.06 5.31 12.71
C GLY A 335 9.60 5.06 12.38
N GLY A 336 9.30 4.15 11.46
CA GLY A 336 7.94 3.76 11.04
C GLY A 336 7.07 4.98 10.76
N ARG A 337 7.56 5.89 9.93
CA ARG A 337 6.91 7.19 9.69
C ARG A 337 5.64 7.05 8.89
N ASP A 338 5.60 6.02 8.03
CA ASP A 338 4.46 5.70 7.19
C ASP A 338 3.94 4.28 7.42
N ASN A 339 2.84 3.93 6.76
CA ASN A 339 2.40 2.57 6.60
C ASN A 339 3.44 1.80 5.77
N ILE A 340 3.66 0.53 6.06
CA ILE A 340 4.74 -0.26 5.46
C ILE A 340 4.15 -1.54 4.90
N THR A 341 4.27 -1.71 3.60
CA THR A 341 3.81 -2.92 2.91
C THR A 341 4.93 -3.55 2.11
N VAL A 342 5.16 -4.85 2.33
CA VAL A 342 6.17 -5.65 1.65
C VAL A 342 5.54 -6.93 1.15
N ALA A 343 5.56 -7.16 -0.16
CA ALA A 343 5.16 -8.41 -0.79
C ALA A 343 6.36 -9.04 -1.51
N LEU A 344 6.56 -10.34 -1.30
CA LEU A 344 7.70 -11.10 -1.80
C LEU A 344 7.25 -12.37 -2.53
N ALA A 345 7.92 -12.66 -3.64
CA ALA A 345 7.88 -13.97 -4.27
C ALA A 345 9.30 -14.48 -4.52
N ARG A 346 9.56 -15.72 -4.10
CA ARG A 346 10.82 -16.40 -4.37
C ARG A 346 10.82 -16.91 -5.82
N HIS A 347 11.90 -16.64 -6.56
CA HIS A 347 12.17 -17.26 -7.84
C HIS A 347 13.43 -18.10 -7.76
N ASP A 348 13.28 -19.38 -8.07
CA ASP A 348 14.39 -20.32 -8.26
C ASP A 348 14.24 -20.87 -9.69
N PRO A 349 15.20 -20.62 -10.58
CA PRO A 349 15.14 -21.18 -11.93
C PRO A 349 15.24 -22.69 -11.87
N ALA A 350 14.43 -23.38 -12.72
CA ALA A 350 14.37 -24.85 -12.81
C ALA A 350 15.66 -25.45 -13.33
#